data_12434ef0fcd2f30781dcc7143745c402
#
_entry.id   12434ef0fcd2f30781dcc7143745c402
#
_cell.length_a   1.000
_cell.length_b   1.000
_cell.length_c   1.000
_cell.angle_alpha   90.00
_cell.angle_beta   90.00
_cell.angle_gamma   90.00
#
_symmetry.space_group_name_H-M   'P 1'
#
loop_
_entity.id
_entity.type
_entity.pdbx_description
1 polymer ?
#
loop_
_entity_poly.entity_id
_entity_poly.type
_entity_poly.pdbx_seq_one_letter_code
_entity_poly.pdbx_strand_id
1 'polypeptide(L)'
;MLTLRDIKNEDLDFLYSIENNQEYMMYGDYHEPYSMDVLQEYIANASIPLFISSQYRYVIDNDGIAVGFLDLFEYNAQDESAFVGIILDLAFRGQALAKNALMLLEREVFNKWGIKKLRDKVFFDNAISFSLFEKLGYGVVEKSLEKDCKGRFKTTFTLEKIIK
;
A
#
# COMPACT_ATOMS: atom_id res chain seq x y z
N MET A 1 3.44 17.15 -10.77
CA MET A 1 3.48 17.18 -9.28
C MET A 1 2.85 15.90 -8.75
N LEU A 2 3.51 15.26 -7.83
CA LEU A 2 3.01 14.04 -7.20
C LEU A 2 2.01 14.38 -6.08
N THR A 3 0.86 13.75 -6.11
CA THR A 3 -0.17 13.90 -5.08
C THR A 3 -0.79 12.57 -4.70
N LEU A 4 -1.43 12.52 -3.53
CA LEU A 4 -2.30 11.42 -3.12
C LEU A 4 -3.73 11.93 -3.19
N ARG A 5 -4.60 11.12 -3.76
CA ARG A 5 -6.03 11.44 -3.86
C ARG A 5 -6.90 10.20 -3.67
N ASP A 6 -8.16 10.45 -3.41
CA ASP A 6 -9.15 9.38 -3.33
C ASP A 6 -9.33 8.72 -4.70
N ILE A 7 -9.65 7.42 -4.67
CA ILE A 7 -9.96 6.68 -5.88
C ILE A 7 -11.33 7.11 -6.44
N LYS A 8 -11.45 7.16 -7.76
CA LYS A 8 -12.64 7.59 -8.49
C LYS A 8 -13.07 6.55 -9.52
N ASN A 9 -14.27 6.67 -10.04
CA ASN A 9 -14.77 5.78 -11.11
C ASN A 9 -13.87 5.78 -12.35
N GLU A 10 -13.23 6.90 -12.64
CA GLU A 10 -12.28 7.04 -13.75
C GLU A 10 -11.03 6.15 -13.59
N ASP A 11 -10.74 5.70 -12.38
CA ASP A 11 -9.59 4.84 -12.08
C ASP A 11 -9.91 3.34 -12.27
N LEU A 12 -11.13 2.98 -12.67
CA LEU A 12 -11.57 1.59 -12.74
C LEU A 12 -10.69 0.73 -13.65
N ASP A 13 -10.38 1.21 -14.85
CA ASP A 13 -9.56 0.46 -15.81
C ASP A 13 -8.13 0.28 -15.28
N PHE A 14 -7.58 1.30 -14.65
CA PHE A 14 -6.26 1.24 -14.01
C PHE A 14 -6.27 0.25 -12.83
N LEU A 15 -7.28 0.34 -11.96
CA LEU A 15 -7.46 -0.60 -10.85
C LEU A 15 -7.57 -2.05 -11.34
N TYR A 16 -8.36 -2.28 -12.37
CA TYR A 16 -8.51 -3.60 -12.99
C TYR A 16 -7.17 -4.14 -13.50
N SER A 17 -6.40 -3.31 -14.18
CA SER A 17 -5.09 -3.70 -14.72
C SER A 17 -4.07 -4.04 -13.62
N ILE A 18 -4.07 -3.31 -12.52
CA ILE A 18 -3.16 -3.55 -11.40
C ILE A 18 -3.58 -4.78 -10.59
N GLU A 19 -4.84 -4.85 -10.18
CA GLU A 19 -5.34 -5.92 -9.31
C GLU A 19 -5.31 -7.30 -9.97
N ASN A 20 -5.43 -7.37 -11.29
CA ASN A 20 -5.46 -8.63 -12.03
C ASN A 20 -4.12 -9.01 -12.69
N ASN A 21 -3.07 -8.22 -12.45
CA ASN A 21 -1.75 -8.54 -12.96
C ASN A 21 -0.98 -9.41 -11.97
N GLN A 22 -0.65 -10.63 -12.40
CA GLN A 22 0.06 -11.61 -11.56
C GLN A 22 1.46 -11.15 -11.11
N GLU A 23 2.13 -10.28 -11.86
CA GLU A 23 3.42 -9.73 -11.46
C GLU A 23 3.35 -8.91 -10.18
N TYR A 24 2.24 -8.23 -9.94
CA TYR A 24 2.02 -7.48 -8.70
C TYR A 24 1.66 -8.37 -7.51
N MET A 25 1.17 -9.58 -7.74
CA MET A 25 0.82 -10.52 -6.69
C MET A 25 2.02 -11.29 -6.13
N MET A 26 3.20 -11.18 -6.75
CA MET A 26 4.38 -11.96 -6.38
C MET A 26 4.83 -11.70 -4.93
N TYR A 27 4.69 -10.47 -4.45
CA TYR A 27 5.06 -10.05 -3.10
C TYR A 27 3.87 -9.68 -2.22
N GLY A 28 2.66 -10.00 -2.66
CA GLY A 28 1.41 -9.75 -1.93
C GLY A 28 0.55 -11.01 -1.84
N ASP A 29 -0.71 -10.81 -1.56
CA ASP A 29 -1.69 -11.88 -1.49
C ASP A 29 -2.15 -12.28 -2.90
N TYR A 30 -2.12 -13.59 -3.17
CA TYR A 30 -2.71 -14.13 -4.38
C TYR A 30 -4.23 -14.16 -4.26
N HIS A 31 -4.91 -13.77 -5.32
CA HIS A 31 -6.35 -13.90 -5.45
C HIS A 31 -6.74 -14.23 -6.90
N GLU A 32 -7.92 -14.81 -7.08
CA GLU A 32 -8.51 -14.96 -8.39
C GLU A 32 -8.80 -13.60 -9.02
N PRO A 33 -8.79 -13.47 -10.35
CA PRO A 33 -9.09 -12.21 -11.01
C PRO A 33 -10.43 -11.62 -10.58
N TYR A 34 -10.44 -10.34 -10.26
CA TYR A 34 -11.67 -9.59 -9.98
C TYR A 34 -12.37 -9.20 -11.28
N SER A 35 -13.71 -9.27 -11.27
CA SER A 35 -14.52 -8.71 -12.34
C SER A 35 -14.57 -7.18 -12.27
N MET A 36 -14.91 -6.54 -13.38
CA MET A 36 -15.17 -5.10 -13.40
C MET A 36 -16.27 -4.68 -12.42
N ASP A 37 -17.33 -5.47 -12.30
CA ASP A 37 -18.46 -5.17 -11.39
C ASP A 37 -18.01 -5.17 -9.93
N VAL A 38 -17.18 -6.13 -9.52
CA VAL A 38 -16.62 -6.19 -8.16
C VAL A 38 -15.74 -4.97 -7.87
N LEU A 39 -14.90 -4.58 -8.81
CA LEU A 39 -14.02 -3.41 -8.64
C LEU A 39 -14.81 -2.09 -8.68
N GLN A 40 -15.86 -2.02 -9.45
CA GLN A 40 -16.75 -0.86 -9.46
C GLN A 40 -17.47 -0.68 -8.13
N GLU A 41 -17.95 -1.78 -7.53
CA GLU A 41 -18.52 -1.76 -6.18
C GLU A 41 -17.49 -1.37 -5.13
N TYR A 42 -16.26 -1.88 -5.25
CA TYR A 42 -15.15 -1.48 -4.38
C TYR A 42 -14.93 0.04 -4.42
N ILE A 43 -14.89 0.64 -5.60
CA ILE A 43 -14.72 2.09 -5.75
C ILE A 43 -15.89 2.85 -5.12
N ALA A 44 -17.12 2.37 -5.29
CA ALA A 44 -18.30 2.99 -4.70
C ALA A 44 -18.24 3.04 -3.15
N ASN A 45 -17.56 2.09 -2.52
CA ASN A 45 -17.40 1.99 -1.08
C ASN A 45 -16.04 2.51 -0.55
N ALA A 46 -15.19 3.01 -1.42
CA ALA A 46 -13.81 3.38 -1.08
C ALA A 46 -13.70 4.62 -0.18
N SER A 47 -14.77 5.43 -0.06
CA SER A 47 -14.79 6.61 0.80
C SER A 47 -15.14 6.33 2.25
N ILE A 48 -15.43 5.06 2.61
CA ILE A 48 -15.69 4.68 4.00
C ILE A 48 -14.45 4.98 4.84
N PRO A 49 -14.60 5.72 5.96
CA PRO A 49 -13.45 6.12 6.78
C PRO A 49 -12.63 4.93 7.29
N LEU A 50 -11.32 5.13 7.43
CA LEU A 50 -10.37 4.13 7.87
C LEU A 50 -10.76 3.48 9.22
N PHE A 51 -11.24 4.26 10.17
CA PHE A 51 -11.62 3.76 11.50
C PHE A 51 -12.89 2.90 11.49
N ILE A 52 -13.67 2.89 10.40
CA ILE A 52 -14.84 2.03 10.22
C ILE A 52 -14.47 0.75 9.48
N SER A 53 -13.79 0.87 8.34
CA SER A 53 -13.48 -0.27 7.46
C SER A 53 -12.15 -0.95 7.78
N SER A 54 -11.30 -0.31 8.61
CA SER A 54 -9.92 -0.74 8.91
C SER A 54 -8.99 -0.74 7.69
N GLN A 55 -9.41 -0.16 6.58
CA GLN A 55 -8.63 -0.05 5.35
C GLN A 55 -8.97 1.24 4.59
N TYR A 56 -8.00 1.76 3.85
CA TYR A 56 -8.19 2.92 2.98
C TYR A 56 -7.18 2.91 1.85
N ARG A 57 -7.61 3.26 0.64
CA ARG A 57 -6.73 3.30 -0.54
C ARG A 57 -6.61 4.71 -1.11
N TYR A 58 -5.38 5.12 -1.35
CA TYR A 58 -5.05 6.33 -2.08
C TYR A 58 -4.55 5.99 -3.48
N VAL A 59 -4.93 6.79 -4.47
CA VAL A 59 -4.30 6.79 -5.78
C VAL A 59 -3.05 7.67 -5.70
N ILE A 60 -1.93 7.15 -6.18
CA ILE A 60 -0.73 7.93 -6.42
C ILE A 60 -0.92 8.58 -7.79
N ASP A 61 -1.06 9.89 -7.79
CA ASP A 61 -1.30 10.67 -9.00
C ASP A 61 -0.07 11.52 -9.33
N ASN A 62 0.45 11.38 -10.53
CA ASN A 62 1.57 12.15 -11.03
C ASN A 62 1.12 13.00 -12.22
N ASP A 63 0.94 14.29 -11.99
CA ASP A 63 0.48 15.26 -13.00
C ASP A 63 -0.83 14.84 -13.70
N GLY A 64 -1.81 14.33 -12.93
CA GLY A 64 -3.11 13.93 -13.43
C GLY A 64 -3.18 12.49 -13.96
N ILE A 65 -2.09 11.73 -13.84
CA ILE A 65 -2.01 10.34 -14.27
C ILE A 65 -1.89 9.43 -13.04
N ALA A 66 -2.79 8.46 -12.90
CA ALA A 66 -2.69 7.44 -11.88
C ALA A 66 -1.49 6.53 -12.18
N VAL A 67 -0.54 6.44 -11.25
CA VAL A 67 0.70 5.67 -11.43
C VAL A 67 0.85 4.53 -10.42
N GLY A 68 -0.04 4.43 -9.45
CA GLY A 68 -0.01 3.39 -8.43
C GLY A 68 -1.04 3.62 -7.34
N PHE A 69 -0.96 2.77 -6.31
CA PHE A 69 -1.82 2.84 -5.13
C PHE A 69 -1.00 2.74 -3.85
N LEU A 70 -1.49 3.40 -2.81
CA LEU A 70 -1.06 3.23 -1.44
C LEU A 70 -2.25 2.73 -0.63
N ASP A 71 -2.04 1.64 0.08
CA ASP A 71 -3.05 1.02 0.93
C ASP A 71 -2.70 1.17 2.40
N LEU A 72 -3.68 1.57 3.19
CA LEU A 72 -3.67 1.42 4.65
C LEU A 72 -4.57 0.24 5.00
N PHE A 73 -4.12 -0.61 5.92
CA PHE A 73 -4.90 -1.76 6.38
C PHE A 73 -4.53 -2.14 7.82
N GLU A 74 -5.34 -3.00 8.41
CA GLU A 74 -5.17 -3.41 9.81
C GLU A 74 -4.99 -2.22 10.76
N TYR A 75 -5.86 -1.22 10.61
CA TYR A 75 -5.86 -0.07 11.50
C TYR A 75 -6.13 -0.48 12.95
N ASN A 76 -5.29 -0.01 13.87
CA ASN A 76 -5.42 -0.24 15.30
C ASN A 76 -5.51 1.09 16.04
N ALA A 77 -6.69 1.36 16.60
CA ALA A 77 -6.95 2.60 17.32
C ALA A 77 -6.22 2.69 18.67
N GLN A 78 -5.88 1.54 19.29
CA GLN A 78 -5.24 1.53 20.60
C GLN A 78 -3.79 2.02 20.55
N ASP A 79 -3.05 1.61 19.52
CA ASP A 79 -1.67 2.05 19.34
C ASP A 79 -1.49 3.08 18.21
N GLU A 80 -2.60 3.57 17.67
CA GLU A 80 -2.66 4.59 16.61
C GLU A 80 -1.81 4.21 15.41
N SER A 81 -1.92 2.94 14.97
CA SER A 81 -1.10 2.36 13.92
C SER A 81 -1.92 1.83 12.74
N ALA A 82 -1.26 1.69 11.61
CA ALA A 82 -1.75 0.95 10.45
C ALA A 82 -0.59 0.32 9.71
N PHE A 83 -0.88 -0.73 8.95
CA PHE A 83 0.02 -1.24 7.93
C PHE A 83 -0.14 -0.45 6.64
N VAL A 84 0.94 -0.33 5.89
CA VAL A 84 0.97 0.30 4.57
C VAL A 84 1.43 -0.69 3.52
N GLY A 85 0.79 -0.65 2.36
CA GLY A 85 1.24 -1.33 1.16
C GLY A 85 1.36 -0.33 0.01
N ILE A 86 2.30 -0.55 -0.89
CA ILE A 86 2.50 0.30 -2.06
C ILE A 86 2.65 -0.54 -3.31
N ILE A 87 1.95 -0.15 -4.37
CA ILE A 87 2.08 -0.70 -5.71
C ILE A 87 2.28 0.45 -6.68
N LEU A 88 3.37 0.40 -7.47
CA LEU A 88 3.57 1.27 -8.62
C LEU A 88 3.46 0.45 -9.90
N ASP A 89 2.79 1.01 -10.89
CA ASP A 89 2.82 0.50 -12.25
C ASP A 89 4.28 0.37 -12.71
N LEU A 90 4.59 -0.75 -13.37
CA LEU A 90 5.93 -1.09 -13.84
C LEU A 90 6.56 0.03 -14.68
N ALA A 91 5.75 0.72 -15.49
CA ALA A 91 6.19 1.82 -16.34
C ALA A 91 6.74 3.03 -15.56
N PHE A 92 6.38 3.17 -14.28
CA PHE A 92 6.75 4.31 -13.45
C PHE A 92 7.76 3.98 -12.35
N ARG A 93 8.28 2.77 -12.33
CA ARG A 93 9.31 2.36 -11.36
C ARG A 93 10.65 3.01 -11.67
N GLY A 94 11.51 3.11 -10.64
CA GLY A 94 12.87 3.68 -10.79
C GLY A 94 12.93 5.20 -10.85
N GLN A 95 11.82 5.91 -10.62
CA GLN A 95 11.73 7.37 -10.71
C GLN A 95 11.59 8.04 -9.33
N ALA A 96 11.92 7.35 -8.25
CA ALA A 96 11.75 7.80 -6.87
C ALA A 96 10.29 8.12 -6.46
N LEU A 97 9.31 7.76 -7.28
CA LEU A 97 7.90 8.06 -7.00
C LEU A 97 7.40 7.35 -5.73
N ALA A 98 7.81 6.10 -5.51
CA ALA A 98 7.44 5.33 -4.32
C ALA A 98 7.88 6.03 -3.03
N LYS A 99 9.13 6.47 -2.97
CA LYS A 99 9.66 7.19 -1.82
C LYS A 99 8.86 8.48 -1.55
N ASN A 100 8.64 9.26 -2.58
CA ASN A 100 7.94 10.53 -2.46
C ASN A 100 6.46 10.33 -2.07
N ALA A 101 5.80 9.31 -2.62
CA ALA A 101 4.43 8.96 -2.27
C ALA A 101 4.31 8.54 -0.80
N LEU A 102 5.23 7.73 -0.30
CA LEU A 102 5.25 7.33 1.11
C LEU A 102 5.46 8.52 2.04
N MET A 103 6.33 9.46 1.67
CA MET A 103 6.53 10.70 2.46
C MET A 103 5.27 11.57 2.49
N LEU A 104 4.53 11.63 1.39
CA LEU A 104 3.22 12.30 1.36
C LEU A 104 2.21 11.58 2.24
N LEU A 105 2.19 10.24 2.18
CA LEU A 105 1.28 9.43 2.99
C LEU A 105 1.52 9.65 4.49
N GLU A 106 2.77 9.66 4.94
CA GLU A 106 3.09 9.88 6.36
C GLU A 106 2.46 11.17 6.90
N ARG A 107 2.51 12.25 6.13
CA ARG A 107 1.88 13.52 6.50
C ARG A 107 0.35 13.44 6.46
N GLU A 108 -0.18 12.82 5.42
CA GLU A 108 -1.64 12.68 5.23
C GLU A 108 -2.25 11.86 6.37
N VAL A 109 -1.69 10.71 6.70
CA VAL A 109 -2.25 9.81 7.72
C VAL A 109 -2.15 10.39 9.13
N PHE A 110 -1.09 11.15 9.40
CA PHE A 110 -0.95 11.86 10.66
C PHE A 110 -2.03 12.93 10.83
N ASN A 111 -2.23 13.74 9.79
CA ASN A 111 -3.17 14.87 9.84
C ASN A 111 -4.63 14.43 9.76
N LYS A 112 -4.94 13.48 8.87
CA LYS A 112 -6.33 13.06 8.60
C LYS A 112 -6.83 11.99 9.56
N TRP A 113 -5.98 11.01 9.90
CA TRP A 113 -6.38 9.82 10.63
C TRP A 113 -5.79 9.73 12.05
N GLY A 114 -4.90 10.64 12.43
CA GLY A 114 -4.22 10.62 13.72
C GLY A 114 -3.29 9.41 13.89
N ILE A 115 -2.84 8.81 12.80
CA ILE A 115 -1.91 7.68 12.84
C ILE A 115 -0.54 8.19 13.25
N LYS A 116 0.04 7.57 14.26
CA LYS A 116 1.37 7.90 14.77
C LYS A 116 2.41 6.83 14.47
N LYS A 117 1.99 5.71 13.91
CA LYS A 117 2.86 4.56 13.68
C LYS A 117 2.45 3.86 12.39
N LEU A 118 3.37 3.74 11.45
CA LEU A 118 3.19 2.95 10.23
C LEU A 118 4.08 1.72 10.25
N ARG A 119 3.55 0.61 9.74
CA ARG A 119 4.24 -0.67 9.60
C ARG A 119 4.15 -1.19 8.18
N ASP A 120 5.16 -1.93 7.77
CA ASP A 120 5.16 -2.68 6.51
C ASP A 120 5.69 -4.09 6.76
N LYS A 121 5.11 -5.07 6.07
CA LYS A 121 5.61 -6.45 6.05
C LYS A 121 6.33 -6.72 4.74
N VAL A 122 7.56 -7.17 4.83
CA VAL A 122 8.43 -7.41 3.67
C VAL A 122 9.01 -8.81 3.75
N PHE A 123 8.85 -9.60 2.69
CA PHE A 123 9.59 -10.86 2.55
C PHE A 123 11.09 -10.59 2.44
N PHE A 124 11.89 -11.48 3.04
CA PHE A 124 13.35 -11.33 3.10
C PHE A 124 14.02 -11.16 1.73
N ASP A 125 13.44 -11.73 0.68
CA ASP A 125 13.94 -11.69 -0.70
C ASP A 125 13.45 -10.47 -1.50
N ASN A 126 12.58 -9.63 -0.93
CA ASN A 126 12.14 -8.38 -1.53
C ASN A 126 13.08 -7.22 -1.12
N ALA A 127 14.30 -7.25 -1.64
CA ALA A 127 15.34 -6.29 -1.28
C ALA A 127 14.99 -4.85 -1.67
N ILE A 128 14.24 -4.66 -2.76
CA ILE A 128 13.83 -3.34 -3.24
C ILE A 128 12.89 -2.68 -2.24
N SER A 129 11.86 -3.38 -1.80
CA SER A 129 10.90 -2.87 -0.81
C SER A 129 11.58 -2.65 0.55
N PHE A 130 12.40 -3.61 1.01
CA PHE A 130 13.13 -3.47 2.27
C PHE A 130 14.01 -2.20 2.28
N SER A 131 14.80 -2.01 1.22
CA SER A 131 15.66 -0.85 1.07
C SER A 131 14.88 0.47 1.02
N LEU A 132 13.72 0.48 0.36
CA LEU A 132 12.85 1.65 0.28
C LEU A 132 12.39 2.11 1.67
N PHE A 133 11.85 1.19 2.47
CA PHE A 133 11.35 1.51 3.81
C PHE A 133 12.49 1.83 4.77
N GLU A 134 13.60 1.10 4.71
CA GLU A 134 14.79 1.40 5.52
C GLU A 134 15.31 2.82 5.29
N LYS A 135 15.42 3.24 4.03
CA LYS A 135 15.84 4.61 3.66
C LYS A 135 14.86 5.69 4.12
N LEU A 136 13.60 5.33 4.37
CA LEU A 136 12.60 6.24 4.93
C LEU A 136 12.61 6.27 6.46
N GLY A 137 13.47 5.49 7.11
CA GLY A 137 13.62 5.47 8.57
C GLY A 137 12.79 4.40 9.28
N TYR A 138 12.24 3.44 8.54
CA TYR A 138 11.58 2.28 9.14
C TYR A 138 12.64 1.30 9.66
N GLY A 139 12.42 0.75 10.84
CA GLY A 139 13.28 -0.26 11.46
C GLY A 139 12.56 -1.57 11.67
N VAL A 140 13.31 -2.68 11.66
CA VAL A 140 12.76 -4.01 11.90
C VAL A 140 12.37 -4.14 13.36
N VAL A 141 11.09 -4.49 13.60
CA VAL A 141 10.54 -4.73 14.95
C VAL A 141 10.13 -6.17 15.17
N GLU A 142 9.91 -6.93 14.10
CA GLU A 142 9.51 -8.33 14.19
C GLU A 142 10.06 -9.12 13.00
N LYS A 143 10.35 -10.41 13.25
CA LYS A 143 10.71 -11.38 12.24
C LYS A 143 9.81 -12.59 12.40
N SER A 144 9.15 -13.00 11.34
CA SER A 144 8.19 -14.11 11.34
C SER A 144 8.33 -14.98 10.11
N LEU A 145 7.62 -16.11 10.08
CA LEU A 145 7.46 -16.95 8.91
C LEU A 145 6.04 -16.77 8.39
N GLU A 146 5.89 -16.37 7.14
CA GLU A 146 4.59 -16.24 6.49
C GLU A 146 4.60 -16.92 5.13
N LYS A 147 3.41 -17.35 4.68
CA LYS A 147 3.26 -17.99 3.37
C LYS A 147 3.30 -16.93 2.26
N ASP A 148 4.04 -17.23 1.21
CA ASP A 148 3.99 -16.47 -0.05
C ASP A 148 2.76 -16.86 -0.89
N CYS A 149 2.60 -16.24 -2.05
CA CYS A 149 1.50 -16.51 -2.98
C CYS A 149 1.47 -17.96 -3.51
N LYS A 150 2.58 -18.71 -3.39
CA LYS A 150 2.69 -20.12 -3.75
C LYS A 150 2.54 -21.06 -2.55
N GLY A 151 2.18 -20.52 -1.38
CA GLY A 151 2.01 -21.29 -0.14
C GLY A 151 3.32 -21.73 0.53
N ARG A 152 4.47 -21.19 0.12
CA ARG A 152 5.76 -21.48 0.72
C ARG A 152 6.03 -20.56 1.90
N PHE A 153 6.55 -21.10 2.99
CA PHE A 153 6.96 -20.28 4.13
C PHE A 153 8.23 -19.50 3.81
N LYS A 154 8.19 -18.20 4.04
CA LYS A 154 9.33 -17.30 3.91
C LYS A 154 9.50 -16.44 5.16
N THR A 155 10.76 -16.14 5.47
CA THR A 155 11.08 -15.14 6.48
C THR A 155 10.50 -13.80 6.06
N THR A 156 9.76 -13.17 6.97
CA THR A 156 9.10 -11.89 6.78
C THR A 156 9.55 -10.94 7.88
N PHE A 157 9.90 -9.72 7.49
CA PHE A 157 10.23 -8.65 8.42
C PHE A 157 9.05 -7.69 8.54
N THR A 158 8.70 -7.34 9.77
CA THR A 158 7.84 -6.18 10.03
C THR A 158 8.71 -5.00 10.34
N LEU A 159 8.60 -3.95 9.53
CA LEU A 159 9.28 -2.68 9.73
C LEU A 159 8.29 -1.67 10.28
N GLU A 160 8.78 -0.78 11.13
CA GLU A 160 7.95 0.22 11.80
C GLU A 160 8.64 1.58 11.81
N LYS A 161 7.83 2.63 11.68
CA LYS A 161 8.27 4.01 11.86
C LYS A 161 7.26 4.77 12.72
N ILE A 162 7.77 5.51 13.69
CA ILE A 162 6.98 6.50 14.42
C ILE A 162 6.90 7.77 13.58
N ILE A 163 5.69 8.24 13.32
CA ILE A 163 5.42 9.43 12.52
C ILE A 163 5.21 10.61 13.46
N LYS A 164 5.82 11.73 13.11
CA LYS A 164 5.75 12.96 13.88
C LYS A 164 5.18 14.11 13.06
#